data_fffd33551d3ea037ebc9807cedb3d95e
#
_entry.id   fffd33551d3ea037ebc9807cedb3d95e
#
_cell.length_a   1.000
_cell.length_b   1.000
_cell.length_c   1.000
_cell.angle_alpha   90.00
_cell.angle_beta   90.00
_cell.angle_gamma   90.00
#
_symmetry.space_group_name_H-M   'P 1'
#
loop_
_entity.id
_entity.type
_entity.pdbx_description
1 polymer ?
#
loop_
_entity_poly.entity_id
_entity_poly.type
_entity_poly.pdbx_seq_one_letter_code
_entity_poly.pdbx_strand_id
1 'polypeptide(L)'
;MYELVYLPVAKSDIENIIFYISEKLSSPKTALNLLDAFEQTANTLKVFPYAHEVYKFSKPLINEYRYVAVKNYIIFYTVFEDKKVVEIRRVLYGKMDFSKII
;
A
#
# COMPACT_ATOMS: atom_id res chain seq x y z
N MET A 1 -13.99 13.98 3.04
CA MET A 1 -12.76 13.19 3.27
C MET A 1 -13.12 11.71 3.37
N TYR A 2 -12.29 10.84 2.83
CA TYR A 2 -12.50 9.40 2.87
C TYR A 2 -11.95 8.81 4.15
N GLU A 3 -12.58 7.74 4.61
CA GLU A 3 -12.03 6.95 5.71
C GLU A 3 -10.96 6.00 5.18
N LEU A 4 -9.85 5.87 5.88
CA LEU A 4 -8.75 4.98 5.51
C LEU A 4 -8.83 3.69 6.32
N VAL A 5 -8.89 2.56 5.64
CA VAL A 5 -8.96 1.24 6.25
C VAL A 5 -7.82 0.38 5.69
N TYR A 6 -7.16 -0.37 6.55
CA TYR A 6 -6.12 -1.32 6.14
C TYR A 6 -6.67 -2.74 6.26
N LEU A 7 -6.52 -3.54 5.21
CA LEU A 7 -6.79 -4.97 5.34
C LEU A 7 -5.74 -5.61 6.26
N PRO A 8 -6.10 -6.66 6.98
CA PRO A 8 -5.13 -7.37 7.84
C PRO A 8 -3.87 -7.80 7.11
N VAL A 9 -3.98 -8.26 5.86
CA VAL A 9 -2.83 -8.66 5.06
C VAL A 9 -1.92 -7.47 4.75
N ALA A 10 -2.49 -6.30 4.53
CA ALA A 10 -1.69 -5.08 4.29
C ALA A 10 -0.92 -4.68 5.54
N LYS A 11 -1.56 -4.79 6.71
CA LYS A 11 -0.87 -4.53 7.99
C LYS A 11 0.31 -5.49 8.17
N SER A 12 0.11 -6.78 7.87
CA SER A 12 1.16 -7.78 7.92
C SER A 12 2.29 -7.47 6.94
N ASP A 13 1.95 -7.02 5.73
CA ASP A 13 2.96 -6.62 4.76
C ASP A 13 3.87 -5.54 5.34
N ILE A 14 3.28 -4.49 5.92
CA ILE A 14 4.03 -3.38 6.49
C ILE A 14 4.91 -3.86 7.65
N GLU A 15 4.32 -4.63 8.56
CA GLU A 15 5.07 -5.16 9.71
C GLU A 15 6.27 -6.00 9.28
N ASN A 16 6.09 -6.85 8.28
CA ASN A 16 7.17 -7.70 7.76
C ASN A 16 8.26 -6.89 7.08
N ILE A 17 7.88 -5.86 6.32
CA ILE A 17 8.85 -4.97 5.66
C ILE A 17 9.67 -4.22 6.72
N ILE A 18 9.01 -3.65 7.71
CA ILE A 18 9.67 -2.87 8.76
C ILE A 18 10.60 -3.77 9.60
N PHE A 19 10.12 -4.96 9.95
CA PHE A 19 10.94 -5.92 10.70
C PHE A 19 12.19 -6.32 9.92
N TYR A 20 12.03 -6.62 8.63
CA TYR A 20 13.16 -7.01 7.78
C TYR A 20 14.24 -5.93 7.73
N ILE A 21 13.83 -4.68 7.52
CA ILE A 21 14.79 -3.57 7.44
C ILE A 21 15.44 -3.30 8.79
N SER A 22 14.64 -3.29 9.85
CA SER A 22 15.12 -3.00 11.20
C SER A 22 16.07 -4.06 11.71
N GLU A 23 15.71 -5.34 11.58
CA GLU A 23 16.43 -6.45 12.20
C GLU A 23 17.40 -7.15 11.25
N LYS A 24 16.97 -7.49 10.04
CA LYS A 24 17.82 -8.22 9.10
C LYS A 24 18.86 -7.33 8.45
N LEU A 25 18.51 -6.09 8.17
CA LEU A 25 19.43 -5.12 7.59
C LEU A 25 20.06 -4.22 8.65
N SER A 26 19.74 -4.44 9.93
CA SER A 26 20.27 -3.69 11.07
C SER A 26 20.14 -2.17 10.89
N SER A 27 19.00 -1.72 10.39
CA SER A 27 18.78 -0.31 10.11
C SER A 27 17.43 0.20 10.66
N PRO A 28 17.31 0.32 12.01
CA PRO A 28 16.06 0.77 12.62
C PRO A 28 15.62 2.16 12.16
N LYS A 29 16.57 3.06 11.95
CA LYS A 29 16.25 4.42 11.50
C LYS A 29 15.64 4.42 10.10
N THR A 30 16.20 3.64 9.19
CA THR A 30 15.66 3.50 7.84
C THR A 30 14.24 2.90 7.88
N ALA A 31 14.04 1.91 8.75
CA ALA A 31 12.72 1.31 8.94
C ALA A 31 11.68 2.32 9.41
N LEU A 32 12.03 3.15 10.39
CA LEU A 32 11.12 4.19 10.89
C LEU A 32 10.83 5.24 9.82
N ASN A 33 11.83 5.64 9.05
CA ASN A 33 11.65 6.61 7.97
C ASN A 33 10.69 6.05 6.90
N LEU A 34 10.82 4.76 6.59
CA LEU A 34 9.94 4.11 5.62
C LEU A 34 8.51 4.00 6.14
N LEU A 35 8.34 3.62 7.41
CA LEU A 35 7.02 3.57 8.02
C LEU A 35 6.34 4.93 7.97
N ASP A 36 7.06 5.99 8.30
CA ASP A 36 6.55 7.34 8.22
C ASP A 36 6.14 7.70 6.78
N ALA A 37 6.95 7.32 5.80
CA ALA A 37 6.62 7.56 4.40
C ALA A 37 5.35 6.82 3.97
N PHE A 38 5.15 5.58 4.42
CA PHE A 38 3.91 4.84 4.17
C PHE A 38 2.71 5.57 4.76
N GLU A 39 2.82 6.01 6.02
CA GLU A 39 1.72 6.70 6.71
C GLU A 39 1.37 8.02 6.04
N GLN A 40 2.36 8.82 5.67
CA GLN A 40 2.14 10.10 5.00
C GLN A 40 1.47 9.90 3.65
N THR A 41 1.93 8.93 2.87
CA THR A 41 1.34 8.64 1.56
C THR A 41 -0.10 8.15 1.72
N ALA A 42 -0.34 7.24 2.65
CA ALA A 42 -1.70 6.74 2.90
C ALA A 42 -2.64 7.88 3.32
N ASN A 43 -2.16 8.82 4.13
CA ASN A 43 -2.98 9.95 4.54
C ASN A 43 -3.37 10.86 3.37
N THR A 44 -2.54 10.98 2.34
CA THR A 44 -2.92 11.76 1.14
C THR A 44 -4.09 11.14 0.41
N LEU A 45 -4.26 9.83 0.52
CA LEU A 45 -5.35 9.11 -0.15
C LEU A 45 -6.72 9.42 0.45
N LYS A 46 -6.77 9.89 1.69
CA LYS A 46 -8.02 10.35 2.31
C LYS A 46 -8.59 11.57 1.61
N VAL A 47 -7.74 12.36 0.98
CA VAL A 47 -8.11 13.63 0.33
C VAL A 47 -8.15 13.46 -1.17
N PHE A 48 -7.18 12.74 -1.74
CA PHE A 48 -7.02 12.59 -3.18
C PHE A 48 -6.94 11.12 -3.58
N PRO A 49 -7.99 10.32 -3.35
CA PRO A 49 -7.91 8.88 -3.62
C PRO A 49 -7.80 8.54 -5.11
N TYR A 50 -8.23 9.44 -5.99
CA TYR A 50 -8.19 9.21 -7.44
C TYR A 50 -6.97 9.86 -8.12
N ALA A 51 -6.01 10.35 -7.35
CA ALA A 51 -4.82 11.00 -7.89
C ALA A 51 -3.83 10.01 -8.56
N HIS A 52 -3.97 8.72 -8.27
CA HIS A 52 -3.05 7.69 -8.75
C HIS A 52 -3.70 6.75 -9.75
N GLU A 53 -2.86 6.09 -10.53
CA GLU A 53 -3.33 5.27 -11.65
C GLU A 53 -3.94 3.94 -11.19
N VAL A 54 -4.82 3.42 -12.04
CA VAL A 54 -5.36 2.07 -11.91
C VAL A 54 -4.29 1.09 -12.37
N TYR A 55 -4.05 0.04 -11.57
CA TYR A 55 -3.14 -1.03 -11.93
C TYR A 55 -3.90 -2.08 -12.76
N LYS A 56 -3.39 -2.37 -13.95
CA LYS A 56 -4.04 -3.33 -14.85
C LYS A 56 -3.40 -4.69 -14.71
N PHE A 57 -4.13 -5.60 -14.08
CA PHE A 57 -3.72 -7.00 -13.98
C PHE A 57 -4.12 -7.75 -15.24
N SER A 58 -3.43 -8.87 -15.50
CA SER A 58 -3.76 -9.74 -16.63
C SER A 58 -5.10 -10.44 -16.45
N LYS A 59 -5.54 -10.63 -15.20
CA LYS A 59 -6.84 -11.20 -14.88
C LYS A 59 -7.79 -10.10 -14.43
N PRO A 60 -9.07 -10.15 -14.82
CA PRO A 60 -10.05 -9.22 -14.29
C PRO A 60 -10.24 -9.44 -12.80
N LEU A 61 -10.32 -8.37 -12.04
CA LEU A 61 -10.58 -8.40 -10.60
C LEU A 61 -11.96 -7.79 -10.33
N ILE A 62 -12.58 -8.21 -9.23
CA ILE A 62 -13.89 -7.69 -8.83
C ILE A 62 -13.82 -6.18 -8.58
N ASN A 63 -12.77 -5.75 -7.88
CA ASN A 63 -12.56 -4.34 -7.56
C ASN A 63 -11.36 -3.80 -8.32
N GLU A 64 -11.44 -2.54 -8.69
CA GLU A 64 -10.35 -1.82 -9.33
C GLU A 64 -9.27 -1.52 -8.29
N TYR A 65 -8.03 -1.86 -8.62
CA TYR A 65 -6.88 -1.53 -7.77
C TYR A 65 -6.17 -0.32 -8.34
N ARG A 66 -5.87 0.62 -7.46
CA ARG A 66 -4.96 1.73 -7.77
C ARG A 66 -3.65 1.49 -7.04
N TYR A 67 -2.59 2.16 -7.49
CA TYR A 67 -1.28 1.96 -6.89
C TYR A 67 -0.54 3.28 -6.77
N VAL A 68 0.30 3.37 -5.74
CA VAL A 68 1.19 4.51 -5.53
C VAL A 68 2.53 3.99 -5.02
N ALA A 69 3.61 4.51 -5.60
CA ALA A 69 4.95 4.13 -5.20
C ALA A 69 5.37 4.90 -3.95
N VAL A 70 6.01 4.20 -3.01
CA VAL A 70 6.65 4.78 -1.84
C VAL A 70 8.05 4.16 -1.77
N LYS A 71 9.06 4.90 -2.18
CA LYS A 71 10.44 4.40 -2.30
C LYS A 71 10.45 3.15 -3.20
N ASN A 72 10.93 2.02 -2.72
CA ASN A 72 11.01 0.77 -3.50
C ASN A 72 9.77 -0.10 -3.37
N TYR A 73 8.72 0.41 -2.74
CA TYR A 73 7.50 -0.34 -2.45
C TYR A 73 6.30 0.27 -3.17
N ILE A 74 5.26 -0.53 -3.29
CA ILE A 74 3.99 -0.11 -3.91
C ILE A 74 2.88 -0.35 -2.91
N ILE A 75 2.05 0.68 -2.70
CA ILE A 75 0.79 0.54 -1.96
C ILE A 75 -0.31 0.31 -2.99
N PHE A 76 -1.01 -0.81 -2.86
CA PHE A 76 -2.20 -1.10 -3.65
C PHE A 76 -3.43 -0.80 -2.81
N TYR A 77 -4.39 -0.09 -3.40
CA TYR A 77 -5.61 0.29 -2.68
C TYR A 77 -6.82 0.31 -3.61
N THR A 78 -7.99 0.22 -3.01
CA THR A 78 -9.28 0.32 -3.72
C THR A 78 -10.09 1.44 -3.10
N VAL A 79 -10.78 2.21 -3.93
CA VAL A 79 -11.68 3.27 -3.46
C VAL A 79 -13.12 2.76 -3.55
N PHE A 80 -13.82 2.80 -2.43
CA PHE A 80 -15.25 2.50 -2.38
C PHE A 80 -15.99 3.83 -2.25
N GLU A 81 -16.37 4.37 -3.39
CA GLU A 81 -16.95 5.72 -3.47
C GLU A 81 -18.27 5.85 -2.71
N ASP A 82 -19.11 4.84 -2.78
CA ASP A 82 -20.41 4.83 -2.12
C ASP A 82 -20.29 4.89 -0.60
N LYS A 83 -19.23 4.30 -0.05
CA LYS A 83 -18.97 4.27 1.39
C LYS A 83 -17.99 5.36 1.84
N LYS A 84 -17.39 6.06 0.89
CA LYS A 84 -16.30 7.01 1.15
C LYS A 84 -15.17 6.37 1.93
N VAL A 85 -14.72 5.20 1.48
CA VAL A 85 -13.64 4.42 2.10
C VAL A 85 -12.53 4.19 1.09
N VAL A 86 -11.30 4.39 1.54
CA VAL A 86 -10.08 3.95 0.84
C VAL A 86 -9.54 2.75 1.61
N GLU A 87 -9.47 1.62 0.94
CA GLU A 87 -9.03 0.37 1.56
C GLU A 87 -7.63 0.02 1.05
N ILE A 88 -6.65 0.04 1.96
CA ILE A 88 -5.28 -0.38 1.65
C ILE A 88 -5.27 -1.91 1.60
N ARG A 89 -4.95 -2.47 0.44
CA ARG A 89 -5.09 -3.90 0.18
C ARG A 89 -3.79 -4.68 0.32
N ARG A 90 -2.70 -4.15 -0.22
CA ARG A 90 -1.37 -4.75 -0.11
C ARG A 90 -0.30 -3.67 -0.11
N VAL A 91 0.83 -3.98 0.52
CA VAL A 91 2.05 -3.17 0.41
C VAL A 91 3.17 -4.12 0.04
N LEU A 92 3.68 -4.00 -1.18
CA LEU A 92 4.59 -4.98 -1.75
C LEU A 92 5.85 -4.32 -2.32
N TYR A 93 6.95 -5.09 -2.33
CA TYR A 93 8.17 -4.65 -3.00
C TYR A 93 7.89 -4.47 -4.50
N GLY A 94 8.32 -3.33 -5.05
CA GLY A 94 7.95 -2.92 -6.40
C GLY A 94 8.45 -3.82 -7.53
N LYS A 95 9.42 -4.71 -7.25
CA LYS A 95 9.96 -5.64 -8.24
C LYS A 95 9.37 -7.04 -8.18
N MET A 96 8.35 -7.26 -7.34
CA MET A 96 7.68 -8.56 -7.24
C MET A 96 6.75 -8.79 -8.43
N ASP A 97 6.45 -10.05 -8.69
CA ASP A 97 5.41 -10.42 -9.65
C ASP A 97 4.05 -10.39 -8.94
N PHE A 98 3.32 -9.29 -9.13
CA PHE A 98 2.06 -9.07 -8.43
C PHE A 98 0.95 -10.01 -8.89
N SER A 99 1.05 -10.58 -10.09
CA SER A 99 0.00 -11.44 -10.63
C SER A 99 -0.22 -12.70 -9.80
N LYS A 100 0.79 -13.13 -9.04
CA LYS A 100 0.73 -14.32 -8.19
C LYS A 100 0.31 -14.01 -6.76
N ILE A 101 0.23 -12.75 -6.39
CA ILE A 101 0.03 -12.31 -4.99
C ILE A 101 -1.36 -11.71 -4.79
N ILE A 102 -1.85 -11.04 -5.81
CA ILE A 102 -3.16 -10.35 -5.76
C ILE A 102 -4.25 -11.10 -6.54
#